data_6221b8c8b8d479fb9785b0ffca43217d
#
_entry.id   6221b8c8b8d479fb9785b0ffca43217d
#
_cell.length_a   1.000
_cell.length_b   1.000
_cell.length_c   1.000
_cell.angle_alpha   90.00
_cell.angle_beta   90.00
_cell.angle_gamma   90.00
#
_symmetry.space_group_name_H-M   'P 1'
#
loop_
_entity.id
_entity.type
_entity.pdbx_description
1 polymer ?
#
loop_
_entity_poly.entity_id
_entity_poly.type
_entity_poly.pdbx_seq_one_letter_code
_entity_poly.pdbx_strand_id
1 'polypeptide(L)'
;MGTPWLRALQLLLLLGASWARAGAPRCTYTFVLPPQKFTGAVCWSGPVSARTQQSDLISRLERLCPGGAGGQQQVLPPPPLVPVVPVSLVGSTNDSSRRLDSAPEPRRDQILRQQEPLASLMPAVHPAVPTKPAGPWQDCAEARQAGHEHSGVYELRVGRHVVSVWCEQQLEGGGWTVIQRRQDGSVNFFTTWQHYKVGFGQPDGEYWLGLEPVYQLTSREDHELLVLLEDWGGRRARAHYDGFSLEPESDHYRLRLGQYRGDAGDSLSWHNDKPFSTVDRDRDSYSGNCALYQRGGWWYHACAHSNLNGVWHRGGHYRSRYQDGVYWAEFHGGAYSLRKAAMLIRPLRL
;
A
#
# COMPACT_ATOMS: atom_id res chain seq x y z
N MET A 1 45.94 -34.10 41.19
CA MET A 1 44.91 -34.85 40.44
C MET A 1 44.00 -33.85 39.77
N GLY A 2 44.28 -33.48 38.55
CA GLY A 2 43.48 -32.51 37.79
C GLY A 2 42.42 -33.26 36.98
N THR A 3 41.19 -32.84 37.13
CA THR A 3 40.01 -33.46 36.55
C THR A 3 40.04 -33.35 35.00
N PRO A 4 39.65 -34.37 34.28
CA PRO A 4 39.72 -34.43 32.78
C PRO A 4 38.82 -33.42 32.07
N TRP A 5 37.92 -32.77 32.76
CA TRP A 5 36.99 -31.79 32.21
C TRP A 5 37.59 -30.45 31.84
N LEU A 6 38.67 -30.02 32.48
CA LEU A 6 39.35 -28.74 32.17
C LEU A 6 40.16 -28.80 30.87
N ARG A 7 40.63 -30.01 30.46
CA ARG A 7 41.37 -30.17 29.19
C ARG A 7 40.43 -30.22 27.99
N ALA A 8 39.21 -30.70 28.16
CA ALA A 8 38.20 -30.70 27.08
C ALA A 8 37.68 -29.28 26.76
N LEU A 9 37.57 -28.43 27.83
CA LEU A 9 37.10 -27.03 27.62
C LEU A 9 38.18 -26.17 26.94
N GLN A 10 39.48 -26.41 27.21
CA GLN A 10 40.55 -25.69 26.51
C GLN A 10 40.71 -26.12 25.03
N LEU A 11 40.45 -27.37 24.71
CA LEU A 11 40.46 -27.81 23.29
C LEU A 11 39.29 -27.25 22.49
N LEU A 12 38.11 -27.08 23.11
CA LEU A 12 36.95 -26.47 22.48
C LEU A 12 37.14 -24.96 22.23
N LEU A 13 37.88 -24.27 23.08
CA LEU A 13 38.19 -22.85 22.92
C LEU A 13 39.28 -22.59 21.87
N LEU A 14 40.17 -23.58 21.63
CA LEU A 14 41.22 -23.47 20.59
C LEU A 14 40.69 -23.84 19.17
N LEU A 15 39.63 -24.61 19.08
CA LEU A 15 38.98 -24.94 17.78
C LEU A 15 37.97 -23.88 17.34
N GLY A 16 37.50 -23.03 18.23
CA GLY A 16 36.59 -21.92 17.93
C GLY A 16 37.22 -20.70 17.28
N ALA A 17 38.55 -20.59 17.29
CA ALA A 17 39.25 -19.39 16.81
C ALA A 17 39.76 -19.49 15.34
N SER A 18 39.56 -20.60 14.66
CA SER A 18 40.06 -20.80 13.28
C SER A 18 39.03 -20.70 12.16
N TRP A 19 37.77 -20.34 12.47
CA TRP A 19 36.70 -20.27 11.46
C TRP A 19 36.28 -18.84 11.06
N ALA A 20 37.10 -17.85 11.34
CA ALA A 20 36.79 -16.47 11.02
C ALA A 20 37.63 -15.95 9.84
N ARG A 21 37.75 -16.70 8.74
CA ARG A 21 38.25 -16.16 7.44
C ARG A 21 37.87 -17.05 6.26
N ALA A 22 36.57 -17.13 5.96
CA ALA A 22 36.13 -17.41 4.59
C ALA A 22 35.18 -16.27 4.21
N GLY A 23 35.58 -15.42 3.29
CA GLY A 23 34.76 -14.33 2.80
C GLY A 23 33.48 -14.89 2.20
N ALA A 24 32.34 -14.49 2.76
CA ALA A 24 31.04 -14.84 2.21
C ALA A 24 30.93 -14.35 0.77
N PRO A 25 30.39 -15.13 -0.16
CA PRO A 25 30.18 -14.70 -1.53
C PRO A 25 29.23 -13.50 -1.54
N ARG A 26 29.66 -12.41 -2.17
CA ARG A 26 28.82 -11.21 -2.33
C ARG A 26 27.98 -11.41 -3.58
N CYS A 27 26.68 -11.61 -3.41
CA CYS A 27 25.72 -11.63 -4.51
C CYS A 27 25.22 -10.19 -4.76
N THR A 28 25.36 -9.71 -5.99
CA THR A 28 24.80 -8.41 -6.42
C THR A 28 23.54 -8.68 -7.24
N TYR A 29 22.44 -8.06 -6.88
CA TYR A 29 21.17 -8.17 -7.60
C TYR A 29 20.88 -6.86 -8.32
N THR A 30 20.44 -6.96 -9.58
CA THR A 30 19.98 -5.82 -10.38
C THR A 30 18.48 -5.96 -10.56
N PHE A 31 17.73 -4.98 -10.05
CA PHE A 31 16.29 -4.89 -10.27
C PHE A 31 16.01 -3.91 -11.41
N VAL A 32 15.19 -4.33 -12.37
CA VAL A 32 14.73 -3.48 -13.47
C VAL A 32 13.27 -3.16 -13.19
N LEU A 33 12.98 -1.92 -12.80
CA LEU A 33 11.61 -1.42 -12.61
C LEU A 33 11.20 -0.60 -13.84
N PRO A 34 10.09 -0.91 -14.52
CA PRO A 34 9.54 -0.04 -15.54
C PRO A 34 8.85 1.19 -14.88
N PRO A 35 8.96 2.41 -15.44
CA PRO A 35 9.72 2.83 -16.62
C PRO A 35 11.17 3.26 -16.33
N GLN A 36 11.65 3.15 -15.09
CA GLN A 36 12.97 3.61 -14.67
C GLN A 36 13.87 2.40 -14.33
N LYS A 37 15.11 2.47 -14.80
CA LYS A 37 16.15 1.50 -14.44
C LYS A 37 16.90 2.05 -13.24
N PHE A 38 16.83 1.36 -12.11
CA PHE A 38 17.67 1.65 -10.96
C PHE A 38 18.69 0.53 -10.81
N THR A 39 19.96 0.88 -10.84
CA THR A 39 21.07 0.01 -10.45
C THR A 39 21.51 0.45 -9.06
N GLY A 40 21.38 -0.43 -8.07
CA GLY A 40 21.83 -0.17 -6.71
C GLY A 40 22.52 -1.38 -6.12
N ALA A 41 23.61 -1.14 -5.39
CA ALA A 41 24.24 -2.14 -4.55
C ALA A 41 23.60 -2.05 -3.16
N VAL A 42 22.95 -3.14 -2.70
CA VAL A 42 22.47 -3.23 -1.31
C VAL A 42 23.59 -3.84 -0.49
N CYS A 43 24.25 -3.02 0.33
CA CYS A 43 25.22 -3.47 1.31
C CYS A 43 24.49 -3.73 2.64
N TRP A 44 24.44 -4.98 3.10
CA TRP A 44 23.97 -5.33 4.44
C TRP A 44 25.14 -5.32 5.41
N SER A 45 25.10 -4.44 6.40
CA SER A 45 26.06 -4.37 7.50
C SER A 45 25.38 -4.63 8.84
N GLY A 46 25.00 -5.88 9.11
CA GLY A 46 24.45 -6.28 10.41
C GLY A 46 24.79 -7.72 10.76
N PRO A 47 24.88 -8.09 12.04
CA PRO A 47 25.13 -9.48 12.43
C PRO A 47 23.94 -10.35 12.04
N VAL A 48 24.20 -11.45 11.33
CA VAL A 48 23.21 -12.47 11.00
C VAL A 48 22.85 -13.22 12.27
N SER A 49 21.71 -12.87 12.86
CA SER A 49 21.09 -13.67 13.91
C SER A 49 20.28 -14.78 13.23
N ALA A 50 20.73 -16.02 13.42
CA ALA A 50 20.08 -17.20 12.86
C ALA A 50 18.70 -17.40 13.50
N ARG A 51 17.62 -17.11 12.75
CA ARG A 51 16.28 -17.64 13.01
C ARG A 51 15.85 -18.51 11.86
N THR A 52 15.27 -19.63 12.19
CA THR A 52 14.99 -20.85 11.40
C THR A 52 14.15 -20.66 10.13
N GLN A 53 13.62 -19.49 9.84
CA GLN A 53 12.87 -19.18 8.60
C GLN A 53 13.74 -18.57 7.49
N GLN A 54 14.97 -18.20 7.78
CA GLN A 54 15.91 -17.61 6.82
C GLN A 54 16.73 -18.68 6.08
N SER A 55 16.80 -19.90 6.63
CA SER A 55 17.56 -21.00 6.04
C SER A 55 16.97 -21.49 4.70
N ASP A 56 15.65 -21.41 4.53
CA ASP A 56 14.98 -21.88 3.31
C ASP A 56 15.15 -20.90 2.14
N LEU A 57 15.22 -19.60 2.42
CA LEU A 57 15.50 -18.57 1.43
C LEU A 57 16.96 -18.60 0.99
N ILE A 58 17.89 -18.77 1.94
CA ILE A 58 19.32 -18.88 1.69
C ILE A 58 19.63 -20.15 0.87
N SER A 59 19.05 -21.29 1.21
CA SER A 59 19.24 -22.54 0.48
C SER A 59 18.59 -22.54 -0.91
N ARG A 60 17.57 -21.70 -1.16
CA ARG A 60 17.03 -21.43 -2.51
C ARG A 60 17.93 -20.50 -3.32
N LEU A 61 18.52 -19.51 -2.69
CA LEU A 61 19.44 -18.56 -3.31
C LEU A 61 20.78 -19.23 -3.66
N GLU A 62 21.27 -20.14 -2.82
CA GLU A 62 22.47 -20.94 -3.10
C GLU A 62 22.29 -21.91 -4.27
N ARG A 63 21.07 -22.38 -4.53
CA ARG A 63 20.75 -23.17 -5.72
C ARG A 63 20.69 -22.36 -7.02
N LEU A 64 20.53 -21.04 -6.92
CA LEU A 64 20.52 -20.13 -8.05
C LEU A 64 21.91 -19.56 -8.35
N CYS A 65 22.89 -19.73 -7.44
CA CYS A 65 24.29 -19.39 -7.64
C CYS A 65 25.10 -20.71 -7.56
N PRO A 66 25.21 -21.51 -8.62
CA PRO A 66 26.11 -22.67 -8.62
C PRO A 66 27.54 -22.18 -8.47
N GLY A 67 28.13 -22.49 -7.33
CA GLY A 67 29.52 -22.25 -7.03
C GLY A 67 30.39 -22.90 -8.13
N GLY A 68 31.29 -22.10 -8.70
CA GLY A 68 32.01 -22.42 -9.87
C GLY A 68 32.93 -23.66 -9.74
N ALA A 69 32.85 -24.48 -10.73
CA ALA A 69 33.99 -25.25 -11.25
C ALA A 69 33.83 -25.31 -12.77
N GLY A 70 34.66 -24.56 -13.47
CA GLY A 70 35.10 -24.84 -14.86
C GLY A 70 34.03 -24.67 -15.95
N GLY A 71 33.76 -23.46 -16.39
CA GLY A 71 33.07 -23.19 -17.65
C GLY A 71 33.51 -21.83 -18.21
N GLN A 72 34.06 -21.86 -19.40
CA GLN A 72 34.57 -20.67 -20.11
C GLN A 72 33.45 -19.65 -20.29
N GLN A 73 33.64 -18.42 -19.75
CA GLN A 73 32.83 -17.26 -20.01
C GLN A 73 33.03 -16.81 -21.46
N GLN A 74 31.99 -16.91 -22.28
CA GLN A 74 31.92 -16.08 -23.48
C GLN A 74 31.51 -14.67 -23.06
N VAL A 75 32.49 -13.77 -23.12
CA VAL A 75 32.28 -12.31 -22.92
C VAL A 75 31.65 -11.76 -24.20
N LEU A 76 30.40 -11.39 -24.15
CA LEU A 76 29.77 -10.56 -25.19
C LEU A 76 30.31 -9.13 -25.05
N PRO A 77 30.67 -8.46 -26.15
CA PRO A 77 31.16 -7.07 -26.10
C PRO A 77 30.05 -6.11 -25.67
N PRO A 78 30.38 -5.04 -24.93
CA PRO A 78 29.39 -4.05 -24.48
C PRO A 78 28.86 -3.27 -25.71
N PRO A 79 27.57 -2.87 -25.66
CA PRO A 79 26.98 -2.02 -26.69
C PRO A 79 27.66 -0.63 -26.70
N PRO A 80 27.74 0.06 -27.86
CA PRO A 80 28.43 1.33 -27.98
C PRO A 80 27.76 2.43 -27.13
N LEU A 81 28.60 3.20 -26.44
CA LEU A 81 28.21 4.36 -25.66
C LEU A 81 27.68 5.46 -26.57
N VAL A 82 26.43 5.86 -26.35
CA VAL A 82 25.84 7.07 -26.94
C VAL A 82 26.37 8.28 -26.13
N PRO A 83 26.91 9.33 -26.78
CA PRO A 83 27.47 10.46 -26.06
C PRO A 83 26.40 11.25 -25.33
N VAL A 84 26.59 11.47 -24.02
CA VAL A 84 25.78 12.36 -23.20
C VAL A 84 26.22 13.80 -23.52
N VAL A 85 25.28 14.57 -24.07
CA VAL A 85 25.44 16.03 -24.26
C VAL A 85 25.18 16.70 -22.92
N PRO A 86 26.10 17.52 -22.39
CA PRO A 86 25.84 18.26 -21.17
C PRO A 86 24.86 19.41 -21.43
N VAL A 87 23.77 19.47 -20.66
CA VAL A 87 22.87 20.63 -20.63
C VAL A 87 23.52 21.72 -19.79
N SER A 88 23.97 22.78 -20.47
CA SER A 88 24.46 24.00 -19.83
C SER A 88 23.29 24.81 -19.30
N LEU A 89 23.30 25.05 -18.01
CA LEU A 89 22.44 26.06 -17.36
C LEU A 89 22.98 27.45 -17.72
N VAL A 90 22.27 28.17 -18.57
CA VAL A 90 22.54 29.60 -18.85
C VAL A 90 21.90 30.40 -17.71
N GLY A 91 22.73 30.88 -16.81
CA GLY A 91 22.40 31.94 -15.88
C GLY A 91 22.47 33.30 -16.57
N SER A 92 21.37 34.02 -16.63
CA SER A 92 21.33 35.40 -17.11
C SER A 92 21.58 36.34 -15.93
N THR A 93 22.79 36.84 -15.86
CA THR A 93 23.13 38.03 -15.03
C THR A 93 23.06 39.24 -15.92
N ASN A 94 22.10 40.15 -15.68
CA ASN A 94 22.17 41.51 -16.22
C ASN A 94 22.70 42.43 -15.13
N ASP A 95 23.98 42.77 -15.36
CA ASP A 95 24.67 43.87 -14.71
C ASP A 95 24.32 45.18 -15.46
N SER A 96 23.93 46.19 -14.74
CA SER A 96 23.91 47.57 -15.21
C SER A 96 24.23 48.53 -14.07
N SER A 97 25.51 48.77 -13.95
CA SER A 97 26.11 49.89 -13.22
C SER A 97 25.63 51.24 -13.78
N ARG A 98 25.20 52.18 -12.95
CA ARG A 98 25.51 53.61 -13.12
C ARG A 98 25.38 54.35 -11.78
N ARG A 99 26.57 54.78 -11.34
CA ARG A 99 27.09 55.97 -10.68
C ARG A 99 26.10 56.90 -9.92
N LEU A 100 26.48 57.09 -8.66
CA LEU A 100 26.69 58.30 -7.85
C LEU A 100 26.15 59.64 -8.40
N ASP A 101 25.41 60.34 -7.54
CA ASP A 101 25.84 61.66 -7.07
C ASP A 101 24.99 62.15 -5.87
N SER A 102 25.74 62.54 -4.83
CA SER A 102 25.54 63.72 -3.94
C SER A 102 24.35 63.78 -2.99
N ALA A 103 24.67 63.67 -1.71
CA ALA A 103 23.93 64.24 -0.57
C ALA A 103 23.93 65.78 -0.58
N PRO A 104 23.07 66.46 0.16
CA PRO A 104 23.40 66.84 1.55
C PRO A 104 22.25 66.80 2.58
N GLU A 105 22.60 66.45 3.80
CA GLU A 105 21.96 66.93 5.05
C GLU A 105 22.29 68.41 5.30
N PRO A 106 21.72 69.11 6.35
CA PRO A 106 20.73 68.81 7.38
C PRO A 106 19.73 69.93 7.63
N ARG A 107 18.69 69.73 8.43
CA ARG A 107 18.20 70.68 9.41
C ARG A 107 17.37 70.12 10.52
N ARG A 108 17.90 70.20 11.74
CA ARG A 108 17.13 70.25 12.99
C ARG A 108 16.09 71.35 12.94
N ASP A 109 14.94 71.05 13.46
CA ASP A 109 14.18 71.69 14.50
C ASP A 109 12.68 71.44 14.32
N GLN A 110 12.09 70.71 15.20
CA GLN A 110 11.07 71.24 16.11
C GLN A 110 10.41 70.09 16.88
N ILE A 111 10.73 70.10 18.15
CA ILE A 111 10.01 69.36 19.17
C ILE A 111 8.67 70.06 19.36
N LEU A 112 7.58 69.37 19.04
CA LEU A 112 6.26 69.78 19.56
C LEU A 112 5.62 68.51 20.16
N ARG A 113 5.53 68.54 21.46
CA ARG A 113 4.79 67.56 22.30
C ARG A 113 3.33 67.59 21.87
N GLN A 114 2.84 66.45 21.44
CA GLN A 114 1.43 66.09 21.60
C GLN A 114 1.36 64.79 22.38
N GLN A 115 0.86 64.96 23.62
CA GLN A 115 0.40 63.86 24.44
C GLN A 115 -0.84 63.27 23.78
N GLU A 116 -0.75 62.08 23.20
CA GLU A 116 -1.92 61.33 22.90
C GLU A 116 -2.28 60.46 24.10
N PRO A 117 -3.59 60.30 24.40
CA PRO A 117 -4.03 59.52 25.55
C PRO A 117 -3.77 58.03 25.32
N LEU A 118 -3.27 57.36 26.35
CA LEU A 118 -3.20 55.89 26.43
C LEU A 118 -4.61 55.32 26.31
N ALA A 119 -5.09 55.13 25.07
CA ALA A 119 -6.24 54.32 24.77
C ALA A 119 -5.77 52.87 24.66
N SER A 120 -6.04 52.14 25.72
CA SER A 120 -6.24 50.71 25.83
C SER A 120 -5.83 49.88 24.58
N LEU A 121 -4.61 49.36 24.55
CA LEU A 121 -4.22 48.22 23.74
C LEU A 121 -4.81 46.93 24.36
N MET A 122 -6.13 46.79 24.26
CA MET A 122 -6.71 45.46 24.31
C MET A 122 -6.47 44.81 22.95
N PRO A 123 -5.79 43.64 22.86
CA PRO A 123 -5.73 42.92 21.60
C PRO A 123 -7.17 42.59 21.22
N ALA A 124 -7.58 43.00 20.02
CA ALA A 124 -8.86 42.60 19.44
C ALA A 124 -8.86 41.09 19.42
N VAL A 125 -9.70 40.50 20.26
CA VAL A 125 -10.01 39.07 20.19
C VAL A 125 -10.75 38.90 18.87
N HIS A 126 -10.01 38.59 17.81
CA HIS A 126 -10.62 38.12 16.59
C HIS A 126 -11.37 36.83 16.96
N PRO A 127 -12.67 36.70 16.67
CA PRO A 127 -13.36 35.43 16.86
C PRO A 127 -12.57 34.41 16.09
N ALA A 128 -12.09 33.37 16.79
CA ALA A 128 -11.39 32.27 16.17
C ALA A 128 -12.29 31.71 15.06
N VAL A 129 -11.84 31.79 13.81
CA VAL A 129 -12.50 31.13 12.70
C VAL A 129 -12.63 29.67 13.12
N PRO A 130 -13.84 29.08 13.16
CA PRO A 130 -13.99 27.69 13.56
C PRO A 130 -13.18 26.84 12.58
N THR A 131 -12.03 26.37 13.02
CA THR A 131 -11.23 25.41 12.27
C THR A 131 -12.01 24.10 12.26
N LYS A 132 -12.27 23.53 11.06
CA LYS A 132 -12.85 22.20 10.95
C LYS A 132 -12.04 21.22 11.82
N PRO A 133 -12.69 20.36 12.61
CA PRO A 133 -11.97 19.37 13.39
C PRO A 133 -11.02 18.58 12.48
N ALA A 134 -9.79 18.37 12.91
CA ALA A 134 -8.82 17.53 12.21
C ALA A 134 -8.84 16.15 12.88
N GLY A 135 -9.21 15.06 12.17
CA GLY A 135 -9.26 13.68 12.69
C GLY A 135 -8.22 13.32 13.77
N PRO A 136 -8.00 12.06 14.04
CA PRO A 136 -8.52 10.89 13.32
C PRO A 136 -10.01 10.63 13.61
N TRP A 137 -10.74 10.31 12.54
CA TRP A 137 -12.18 10.04 12.54
C TRP A 137 -12.47 8.59 12.87
N GLN A 138 -13.71 8.26 13.28
CA GLN A 138 -14.14 6.87 13.43
C GLN A 138 -14.30 6.15 12.08
N ASP A 139 -14.79 6.91 11.08
CA ASP A 139 -14.98 6.48 9.69
C ASP A 139 -15.10 7.71 8.76
N CYS A 140 -15.24 7.47 7.47
CA CYS A 140 -15.39 8.54 6.48
C CYS A 140 -16.73 9.27 6.56
N ALA A 141 -17.78 8.65 7.11
CA ALA A 141 -19.09 9.30 7.29
C ALA A 141 -19.02 10.33 8.41
N GLU A 142 -18.32 10.06 9.51
CA GLU A 142 -18.07 11.04 10.57
C GLU A 142 -17.29 12.25 10.04
N ALA A 143 -16.24 12.01 9.26
CA ALA A 143 -15.48 13.09 8.63
C ALA A 143 -16.38 13.96 7.74
N ARG A 144 -17.28 13.34 6.97
CA ARG A 144 -18.24 14.07 6.14
C ARG A 144 -19.24 14.88 6.97
N GLN A 145 -19.78 14.31 8.04
CA GLN A 145 -20.68 15.02 8.95
C GLN A 145 -20.01 16.24 9.60
N ALA A 146 -18.69 16.15 9.84
CA ALA A 146 -17.88 17.27 10.31
C ALA A 146 -17.56 18.31 9.20
N GLY A 147 -18.13 18.15 7.99
CA GLY A 147 -18.00 19.10 6.89
C GLY A 147 -16.80 18.85 5.97
N HIS A 148 -16.16 17.68 6.02
CA HIS A 148 -15.10 17.28 5.09
C HIS A 148 -15.72 16.67 3.83
N GLU A 149 -15.98 17.48 2.82
CA GLU A 149 -16.73 17.11 1.62
C GLU A 149 -15.85 16.72 0.41
N HIS A 150 -14.54 16.76 0.56
CA HIS A 150 -13.61 16.42 -0.52
C HIS A 150 -13.12 15.00 -0.37
N SER A 151 -13.14 14.23 -1.46
CA SER A 151 -12.53 12.90 -1.50
C SER A 151 -11.01 13.00 -1.39
N GLY A 152 -10.39 12.10 -0.65
CA GLY A 152 -8.96 12.14 -0.39
C GLY A 152 -8.52 11.15 0.70
N VAL A 153 -7.25 11.26 1.08
CA VAL A 153 -6.68 10.44 2.15
C VAL A 153 -7.02 11.06 3.50
N TYR A 154 -7.57 10.25 4.39
CA TYR A 154 -7.96 10.60 5.75
C TYR A 154 -7.36 9.62 6.74
N GLU A 155 -7.25 10.04 8.00
CA GLU A 155 -6.86 9.18 9.10
C GLU A 155 -8.09 8.73 9.89
N LEU A 156 -8.26 7.42 10.01
CA LEU A 156 -9.33 6.83 10.81
C LEU A 156 -8.78 6.13 12.05
N ARG A 157 -9.51 6.24 13.15
CA ARG A 157 -9.25 5.51 14.38
C ARG A 157 -9.92 4.14 14.34
N VAL A 158 -9.13 3.11 14.13
CA VAL A 158 -9.59 1.72 14.08
C VAL A 158 -9.03 0.97 15.29
N GLY A 159 -9.88 0.72 16.27
CA GLY A 159 -9.45 0.17 17.55
C GLY A 159 -8.46 1.10 18.28
N ARG A 160 -7.25 0.61 18.50
CA ARG A 160 -6.15 1.37 19.14
C ARG A 160 -5.18 2.01 18.13
N HIS A 161 -5.42 1.81 16.86
CA HIS A 161 -4.54 2.25 15.78
C HIS A 161 -5.17 3.38 14.98
N VAL A 162 -4.32 4.17 14.35
CA VAL A 162 -4.71 5.12 13.31
C VAL A 162 -4.28 4.53 11.97
N VAL A 163 -5.21 4.50 11.02
CA VAL A 163 -4.96 3.97 9.67
C VAL A 163 -5.31 5.04 8.64
N SER A 164 -4.48 5.14 7.60
CA SER A 164 -4.77 6.01 6.47
C SER A 164 -5.67 5.28 5.49
N VAL A 165 -6.75 5.94 5.06
CA VAL A 165 -7.73 5.41 4.10
C VAL A 165 -8.06 6.45 3.04
N TRP A 166 -8.62 6.03 1.91
CA TRP A 166 -9.31 6.95 1.01
C TRP A 166 -10.76 7.09 1.42
N CYS A 167 -11.19 8.31 1.72
CA CYS A 167 -12.60 8.64 1.87
C CYS A 167 -13.15 9.16 0.54
N GLU A 168 -14.19 8.51 0.03
CA GLU A 168 -14.95 8.98 -1.11
C GLU A 168 -16.15 9.79 -0.61
N GLN A 169 -16.05 11.12 -0.78
CA GLN A 169 -17.00 12.06 -0.18
C GLN A 169 -18.02 12.62 -1.16
N GLN A 170 -17.87 12.33 -2.45
CA GLN A 170 -18.71 12.92 -3.49
C GLN A 170 -19.71 11.94 -4.10
N LEU A 171 -19.43 10.63 -3.99
CA LEU A 171 -20.27 9.57 -4.55
C LEU A 171 -21.47 9.29 -3.64
N GLU A 172 -22.69 9.31 -4.19
CA GLU A 172 -23.94 8.88 -3.53
C GLU A 172 -24.10 9.40 -2.09
N GLY A 173 -23.91 10.72 -1.91
CA GLY A 173 -24.01 11.37 -0.61
C GLY A 173 -22.70 11.34 0.20
N GLY A 174 -21.68 10.62 -0.23
CA GLY A 174 -20.37 10.55 0.43
C GLY A 174 -20.33 9.70 1.68
N GLY A 175 -19.26 9.84 2.45
CA GLY A 175 -19.07 9.06 3.68
C GLY A 175 -18.54 7.65 3.45
N TRP A 176 -18.10 7.33 2.24
CA TRP A 176 -17.60 6.00 1.90
C TRP A 176 -16.14 5.81 2.26
N THR A 177 -15.85 4.76 3.01
CA THR A 177 -14.48 4.30 3.28
C THR A 177 -14.10 3.27 2.21
N VAL A 178 -13.11 3.58 1.37
CA VAL A 178 -12.60 2.63 0.37
C VAL A 178 -11.74 1.59 1.10
N ILE A 179 -12.09 0.31 0.97
CA ILE A 179 -11.37 -0.80 1.62
C ILE A 179 -10.48 -1.57 0.64
N GLN A 180 -10.75 -1.43 -0.67
CA GLN A 180 -9.97 -2.05 -1.74
C GLN A 180 -10.03 -1.18 -2.99
N ARG A 181 -8.90 -1.07 -3.72
CA ARG A 181 -8.87 -0.41 -5.03
C ARG A 181 -7.89 -1.09 -5.96
N ARG A 182 -8.34 -1.30 -7.23
CA ARG A 182 -7.54 -1.77 -8.35
C ARG A 182 -7.69 -0.77 -9.51
N GLN A 183 -6.57 -0.41 -10.17
CA GLN A 183 -6.60 0.59 -11.24
C GLN A 183 -5.49 0.51 -12.29
N ASP A 184 -4.32 -0.05 -11.97
CA ASP A 184 -3.14 0.03 -12.84
C ASP A 184 -2.15 -1.15 -12.69
N GLY A 185 -2.37 -2.06 -11.74
CA GLY A 185 -1.53 -3.21 -11.49
C GLY A 185 -0.20 -2.89 -10.80
N SER A 186 -0.10 -1.71 -10.18
CA SER A 186 1.12 -1.26 -9.47
C SER A 186 1.40 -2.04 -8.19
N VAL A 187 0.37 -2.66 -7.60
CA VAL A 187 0.46 -3.42 -6.35
C VAL A 187 0.24 -4.91 -6.58
N ASN A 188 1.11 -5.73 -5.99
CA ASN A 188 0.96 -7.19 -6.03
C ASN A 188 -0.02 -7.66 -4.95
N PHE A 189 -1.17 -8.21 -5.38
CA PHE A 189 -2.19 -8.79 -4.50
C PHE A 189 -2.01 -10.29 -4.26
N PHE A 190 -1.09 -10.96 -4.97
CA PHE A 190 -0.74 -12.36 -4.68
C PHE A 190 0.25 -12.41 -3.52
N THR A 191 -0.27 -12.38 -2.30
CA THR A 191 0.52 -12.24 -1.08
C THR A 191 -0.05 -13.07 0.08
N THR A 192 0.56 -12.98 1.26
CA THR A 192 0.29 -13.84 2.42
C THR A 192 -0.88 -13.35 3.26
N TRP A 193 -1.37 -14.23 4.12
CA TRP A 193 -2.38 -13.94 5.15
C TRP A 193 -2.03 -12.71 5.99
N GLN A 194 -0.77 -12.65 6.44
CA GLN A 194 -0.36 -11.54 7.30
C GLN A 194 -0.46 -10.18 6.59
N HIS A 195 -0.12 -10.11 5.31
CA HIS A 195 -0.31 -8.88 4.54
C HIS A 195 -1.79 -8.56 4.36
N TYR A 196 -2.62 -9.55 4.01
CA TYR A 196 -4.07 -9.34 3.92
C TYR A 196 -4.70 -8.94 5.24
N LYS A 197 -4.19 -9.45 6.38
CA LYS A 197 -4.67 -9.07 7.70
C LYS A 197 -4.40 -7.61 8.02
N VAL A 198 -3.17 -7.12 7.79
CA VAL A 198 -2.77 -5.77 8.20
C VAL A 198 -2.99 -4.70 7.15
N GLY A 199 -3.13 -5.09 5.87
CA GLY A 199 -3.26 -4.19 4.74
C GLY A 199 -1.94 -3.96 4.00
N PHE A 200 -2.05 -3.49 2.75
CA PHE A 200 -0.91 -3.18 1.87
C PHE A 200 -1.33 -2.21 0.76
N GLY A 201 -0.34 -1.61 0.08
CA GLY A 201 -0.54 -0.58 -0.94
C GLY A 201 -0.67 0.82 -0.35
N GLN A 202 -1.16 1.78 -1.15
CA GLN A 202 -1.31 3.19 -0.75
C GLN A 202 -2.75 3.64 -0.99
N PRO A 203 -3.38 4.36 -0.05
CA PRO A 203 -4.78 4.77 -0.17
C PRO A 203 -5.11 5.63 -1.38
N ASP A 204 -4.17 6.38 -1.91
CA ASP A 204 -4.31 7.18 -3.13
C ASP A 204 -4.09 6.41 -4.43
N GLY A 205 -3.58 5.16 -4.33
CA GLY A 205 -3.33 4.23 -5.43
C GLY A 205 -4.13 2.93 -5.32
N GLU A 206 -3.51 1.80 -5.76
CA GLU A 206 -4.03 0.47 -5.47
C GLU A 206 -3.73 0.10 -4.02
N TYR A 207 -4.73 -0.44 -3.32
CA TYR A 207 -4.51 -0.93 -1.96
C TYR A 207 -5.61 -1.87 -1.46
N TRP A 208 -5.28 -2.58 -0.41
CA TRP A 208 -6.15 -3.36 0.46
C TRP A 208 -6.00 -2.84 1.89
N LEU A 209 -7.09 -2.39 2.50
CA LEU A 209 -7.06 -1.75 3.83
C LEU A 209 -6.61 -2.70 4.94
N GLY A 210 -6.89 -3.99 4.78
CA GLY A 210 -6.62 -5.03 5.76
C GLY A 210 -7.89 -5.64 6.32
N LEU A 211 -7.87 -6.97 6.51
CA LEU A 211 -9.01 -7.70 7.09
C LEU A 211 -9.29 -7.26 8.52
N GLU A 212 -8.25 -7.07 9.33
CA GLU A 212 -8.41 -6.64 10.73
C GLU A 212 -9.02 -5.23 10.84
N PRO A 213 -8.53 -4.20 10.15
CA PRO A 213 -9.19 -2.90 10.12
C PRO A 213 -10.64 -2.96 9.64
N VAL A 214 -10.94 -3.73 8.58
CA VAL A 214 -12.31 -3.86 8.06
C VAL A 214 -13.20 -4.55 9.08
N TYR A 215 -12.76 -5.63 9.71
CA TYR A 215 -13.49 -6.28 10.80
C TYR A 215 -13.80 -5.30 11.93
N GLN A 216 -12.80 -4.53 12.38
CA GLN A 216 -12.99 -3.58 13.47
C GLN A 216 -13.93 -2.42 13.10
N LEU A 217 -13.98 -1.99 11.85
CA LEU A 217 -14.96 -1.01 11.38
C LEU A 217 -16.37 -1.61 11.39
N THR A 218 -16.55 -2.77 10.77
CA THR A 218 -17.88 -3.39 10.55
C THR A 218 -18.43 -4.11 11.77
N SER A 219 -17.64 -4.32 12.82
CA SER A 219 -18.13 -4.87 14.10
C SER A 219 -18.74 -3.83 15.03
N ARG A 220 -18.61 -2.53 14.74
CA ARG A 220 -19.13 -1.44 15.57
C ARG A 220 -20.61 -1.15 15.30
N GLU A 221 -20.98 -1.17 14.04
CA GLU A 221 -22.31 -0.85 13.53
C GLU A 221 -22.53 -1.51 12.17
N ASP A 222 -23.78 -1.60 11.73
CA ASP A 222 -24.10 -2.18 10.42
C ASP A 222 -23.58 -1.30 9.29
N HIS A 223 -23.01 -1.93 8.27
CA HIS A 223 -22.45 -1.28 7.09
C HIS A 223 -23.08 -1.79 5.80
N GLU A 224 -23.21 -0.93 4.83
CA GLU A 224 -23.47 -1.27 3.44
C GLU A 224 -22.15 -1.37 2.65
N LEU A 225 -22.15 -2.15 1.56
CA LEU A 225 -21.03 -2.29 0.64
C LEU A 225 -21.43 -1.80 -0.74
N LEU A 226 -20.58 -0.96 -1.34
CA LEU A 226 -20.66 -0.57 -2.74
C LEU A 226 -19.41 -1.08 -3.48
N VAL A 227 -19.62 -1.86 -4.53
CA VAL A 227 -18.58 -2.31 -5.46
C VAL A 227 -18.70 -1.51 -6.75
N LEU A 228 -17.62 -0.87 -7.15
CA LEU A 228 -17.54 -0.11 -8.40
C LEU A 228 -16.64 -0.84 -9.37
N LEU A 229 -17.10 -1.02 -10.60
CA LEU A 229 -16.40 -1.72 -11.67
C LEU A 229 -16.28 -0.82 -12.90
N GLU A 230 -15.13 -0.86 -13.58
CA GLU A 230 -14.92 -0.18 -14.86
C GLU A 230 -14.17 -1.13 -15.81
N ASP A 231 -14.71 -1.32 -17.00
CA ASP A 231 -14.07 -2.09 -18.06
C ASP A 231 -13.10 -1.24 -18.91
N TRP A 232 -12.41 -1.87 -19.84
CA TRP A 232 -11.46 -1.19 -20.73
C TRP A 232 -12.12 -0.33 -21.81
N GLY A 233 -13.41 -0.52 -22.04
CA GLY A 233 -14.25 0.34 -22.90
C GLY A 233 -14.75 1.59 -22.19
N GLY A 234 -14.53 1.70 -20.87
CA GLY A 234 -15.02 2.80 -20.04
C GLY A 234 -16.46 2.61 -19.52
N ARG A 235 -17.08 1.44 -19.79
CA ARG A 235 -18.38 1.10 -19.19
C ARG A 235 -18.19 0.89 -17.69
N ARG A 236 -19.07 1.48 -16.91
CA ARG A 236 -19.11 1.38 -15.46
C ARG A 236 -20.34 0.59 -15.02
N ALA A 237 -20.17 -0.19 -13.96
CA ALA A 237 -21.23 -0.91 -13.32
C ALA A 237 -21.00 -0.92 -11.81
N ARG A 238 -22.08 -1.14 -11.05
CA ARG A 238 -22.04 -1.17 -9.60
C ARG A 238 -22.86 -2.33 -9.05
N ALA A 239 -22.34 -2.90 -7.96
CA ALA A 239 -23.04 -3.84 -7.11
C ALA A 239 -23.13 -3.23 -5.71
N HIS A 240 -24.31 -3.21 -5.15
CA HIS A 240 -24.58 -2.70 -3.81
C HIS A 240 -25.19 -3.81 -2.96
N TYR A 241 -24.72 -3.91 -1.72
CA TYR A 241 -25.23 -4.84 -0.69
C TYR A 241 -25.65 -4.04 0.52
N ASP A 242 -26.88 -4.21 0.98
CA ASP A 242 -27.45 -3.48 2.11
C ASP A 242 -26.91 -3.95 3.48
N GLY A 243 -26.06 -4.95 3.50
CA GLY A 243 -25.32 -5.43 4.66
C GLY A 243 -23.94 -5.90 4.27
N PHE A 244 -22.93 -5.54 5.06
CA PHE A 244 -21.55 -6.03 4.90
C PHE A 244 -20.86 -6.05 6.25
N SER A 245 -20.31 -7.21 6.63
CA SER A 245 -19.41 -7.32 7.77
C SER A 245 -18.45 -8.48 7.61
N LEU A 246 -17.38 -8.45 8.39
CA LEU A 246 -16.46 -9.58 8.55
C LEU A 246 -16.59 -10.14 9.96
N GLU A 247 -16.48 -11.46 10.09
CA GLU A 247 -16.30 -12.11 11.38
C GLU A 247 -14.84 -11.98 11.86
N PRO A 248 -14.55 -12.25 13.16
CA PRO A 248 -13.19 -12.11 13.68
C PRO A 248 -12.20 -13.10 13.04
N GLU A 249 -10.90 -12.91 13.31
CA GLU A 249 -9.84 -13.79 12.79
C GLU A 249 -10.02 -15.27 13.21
N SER A 250 -10.64 -15.54 14.39
CA SER A 250 -11.00 -16.90 14.81
C SER A 250 -11.86 -17.65 13.79
N ASP A 251 -12.71 -16.90 13.08
CA ASP A 251 -13.61 -17.37 12.01
C ASP A 251 -13.07 -17.05 10.62
N HIS A 252 -11.77 -16.76 10.56
CA HIS A 252 -11.04 -16.45 9.33
C HIS A 252 -11.64 -15.30 8.52
N TYR A 253 -12.09 -14.23 9.22
CA TYR A 253 -12.71 -13.05 8.60
C TYR A 253 -13.80 -13.43 7.60
N ARG A 254 -14.68 -14.36 8.00
CA ARG A 254 -15.81 -14.85 7.19
C ARG A 254 -16.68 -13.70 6.73
N LEU A 255 -17.04 -13.72 5.43
CA LEU A 255 -17.85 -12.69 4.81
C LEU A 255 -19.32 -12.83 5.21
N ARG A 256 -19.95 -11.71 5.56
CA ARG A 256 -21.40 -11.56 5.76
C ARG A 256 -21.94 -10.48 4.84
N LEU A 257 -22.88 -10.85 3.99
CA LEU A 257 -23.52 -9.96 3.04
C LEU A 257 -25.03 -9.91 3.25
N GLY A 258 -25.60 -8.72 3.07
CA GLY A 258 -27.02 -8.48 2.89
C GLY A 258 -27.48 -8.70 1.45
N GLN A 259 -28.61 -8.08 1.10
CA GLN A 259 -29.24 -8.24 -0.19
C GLN A 259 -28.55 -7.41 -1.28
N TYR A 260 -28.43 -8.02 -2.46
CA TYR A 260 -27.86 -7.38 -3.65
C TYR A 260 -28.87 -6.44 -4.31
N ARG A 261 -28.35 -5.33 -4.84
CA ARG A 261 -28.97 -4.46 -5.85
C ARG A 261 -27.90 -3.84 -6.74
N GLY A 262 -28.22 -3.51 -7.98
CA GLY A 262 -27.25 -2.87 -8.89
C GLY A 262 -27.39 -3.35 -10.33
N ASP A 263 -26.46 -2.91 -11.17
CA ASP A 263 -26.43 -3.18 -12.61
C ASP A 263 -25.20 -4.01 -13.05
N ALA A 264 -24.35 -4.40 -12.10
CA ALA A 264 -23.17 -5.24 -12.37
C ALA A 264 -23.48 -6.74 -12.45
N GLY A 265 -24.68 -7.17 -11.99
CA GLY A 265 -24.96 -8.57 -11.67
C GLY A 265 -24.31 -8.99 -10.34
N ASP A 266 -24.87 -10.03 -9.73
CA ASP A 266 -24.43 -10.48 -8.40
C ASP A 266 -23.34 -11.55 -8.49
N SER A 267 -22.09 -11.15 -8.34
CA SER A 267 -20.96 -12.08 -8.31
C SER A 267 -20.31 -12.18 -6.93
N LEU A 268 -20.89 -11.57 -5.87
CA LEU A 268 -20.31 -11.67 -4.53
C LEU A 268 -21.16 -12.51 -3.56
N SER A 269 -22.48 -12.57 -3.72
CA SER A 269 -23.34 -13.37 -2.81
C SER A 269 -22.97 -14.85 -2.82
N TRP A 270 -22.38 -15.37 -3.90
CA TRP A 270 -21.86 -16.73 -3.96
C TRP A 270 -20.70 -16.98 -2.98
N HIS A 271 -20.01 -15.90 -2.58
CA HIS A 271 -18.93 -15.90 -1.60
C HIS A 271 -19.42 -15.63 -0.16
N ASN A 272 -20.72 -15.35 0.02
CA ASN A 272 -21.28 -15.14 1.35
C ASN A 272 -21.07 -16.35 2.24
N ASP A 273 -20.82 -16.13 3.52
CA ASP A 273 -20.55 -17.19 4.51
C ASP A 273 -19.28 -18.01 4.24
N LYS A 274 -18.34 -17.49 3.43
CA LYS A 274 -17.06 -18.15 3.20
C LYS A 274 -15.95 -17.49 3.99
N PRO A 275 -15.04 -18.29 4.58
CA PRO A 275 -13.84 -17.75 5.21
C PRO A 275 -12.90 -17.19 4.16
N PHE A 276 -12.06 -16.23 4.56
CA PHE A 276 -11.02 -15.68 3.69
C PHE A 276 -9.87 -16.70 3.53
N SER A 277 -9.35 -16.83 2.30
CA SER A 277 -8.22 -17.70 1.98
C SER A 277 -7.12 -16.94 1.28
N THR A 278 -5.89 -17.32 1.60
CA THR A 278 -4.65 -16.84 0.96
C THR A 278 -3.78 -18.04 0.56
N VAL A 279 -2.75 -17.79 -0.24
CA VAL A 279 -1.85 -18.85 -0.72
C VAL A 279 -1.19 -19.67 0.41
N ASP A 280 -0.94 -19.03 1.57
CA ASP A 280 -0.33 -19.61 2.77
C ASP A 280 -1.34 -20.01 3.86
N ARG A 281 -2.63 -19.68 3.69
CA ARG A 281 -3.72 -20.07 4.60
C ARG A 281 -4.96 -20.43 3.80
N ASP A 282 -5.04 -21.69 3.43
CA ASP A 282 -6.16 -22.24 2.67
C ASP A 282 -7.34 -22.58 3.60
N ARG A 283 -8.51 -22.01 3.31
CA ARG A 283 -9.78 -22.18 4.02
C ARG A 283 -10.96 -22.33 3.05
N ASP A 284 -10.67 -22.52 1.76
CA ASP A 284 -11.71 -22.70 0.76
C ASP A 284 -12.30 -24.14 0.78
N SER A 285 -13.28 -24.39 -0.08
CA SER A 285 -13.99 -25.69 -0.13
C SER A 285 -13.50 -26.57 -1.26
N TYR A 286 -12.48 -26.16 -2.00
CA TYR A 286 -11.91 -26.92 -3.10
C TYR A 286 -10.79 -27.84 -2.59
N SER A 287 -10.59 -28.99 -3.21
CA SER A 287 -9.55 -29.95 -2.82
C SER A 287 -8.12 -29.50 -3.14
N GLY A 288 -7.97 -28.47 -3.97
CA GLY A 288 -6.72 -27.74 -4.21
C GLY A 288 -6.73 -26.41 -3.44
N ASN A 289 -5.94 -25.44 -3.87
CA ASN A 289 -5.88 -24.12 -3.23
C ASN A 289 -6.33 -23.03 -4.22
N CYS A 290 -7.54 -22.48 -4.03
CA CYS A 290 -8.11 -21.46 -4.88
C CYS A 290 -7.26 -20.19 -4.91
N ALA A 291 -6.70 -19.78 -3.78
CA ALA A 291 -5.85 -18.58 -3.71
C ALA A 291 -4.56 -18.75 -4.54
N LEU A 292 -4.03 -19.96 -4.62
CA LEU A 292 -2.89 -20.26 -5.49
C LEU A 292 -3.26 -20.15 -6.98
N TYR A 293 -4.43 -20.66 -7.37
CA TYR A 293 -4.87 -20.67 -8.77
C TYR A 293 -5.40 -19.31 -9.23
N GLN A 294 -6.16 -18.63 -8.38
CA GLN A 294 -6.75 -17.31 -8.65
C GLN A 294 -5.77 -16.14 -8.38
N ARG A 295 -4.56 -16.46 -7.85
CA ARG A 295 -3.45 -15.55 -7.60
C ARG A 295 -3.83 -14.30 -6.80
N GLY A 296 -4.61 -14.51 -5.74
CA GLY A 296 -5.07 -13.45 -4.83
C GLY A 296 -5.51 -14.02 -3.49
N GLY A 297 -5.97 -13.17 -2.59
CA GLY A 297 -6.70 -13.54 -1.40
C GLY A 297 -8.15 -13.11 -1.53
N TRP A 298 -9.10 -14.00 -1.22
CA TRP A 298 -10.52 -13.77 -1.36
C TRP A 298 -11.34 -14.72 -0.47
N TRP A 299 -12.64 -14.53 -0.40
CA TRP A 299 -13.58 -15.47 0.24
C TRP A 299 -13.93 -16.60 -0.71
N TYR A 300 -12.91 -17.40 -1.07
CA TYR A 300 -13.06 -18.47 -2.05
C TYR A 300 -13.98 -19.58 -1.54
N HIS A 301 -14.70 -20.20 -2.49
CA HIS A 301 -15.46 -21.43 -2.27
C HIS A 301 -14.85 -22.57 -3.10
N ALA A 302 -15.32 -22.79 -4.37
CA ALA A 302 -14.76 -23.79 -5.26
C ALA A 302 -14.82 -23.37 -6.76
N CYS A 303 -14.13 -22.32 -7.21
CA CYS A 303 -13.30 -21.34 -6.50
C CYS A 303 -14.00 -20.00 -6.36
N ALA A 304 -14.43 -19.32 -7.48
CA ALA A 304 -14.91 -17.95 -7.40
C ALA A 304 -15.86 -17.53 -8.53
N HIS A 305 -16.80 -16.64 -8.22
CA HIS A 305 -17.61 -15.86 -9.16
C HIS A 305 -17.10 -14.42 -9.31
N SER A 306 -16.25 -13.96 -8.36
CA SER A 306 -15.51 -12.72 -8.47
C SER A 306 -14.13 -12.88 -7.86
N ASN A 307 -13.14 -12.15 -8.39
CA ASN A 307 -11.76 -12.19 -7.90
C ASN A 307 -11.13 -10.81 -8.02
N LEU A 308 -11.64 -9.83 -7.27
CA LEU A 308 -11.17 -8.45 -7.39
C LEU A 308 -9.73 -8.24 -6.90
N ASN A 309 -9.17 -9.22 -6.18
CA ASN A 309 -7.78 -9.25 -5.73
C ASN A 309 -6.85 -10.09 -6.64
N GLY A 310 -7.31 -10.46 -7.82
CA GLY A 310 -6.51 -11.21 -8.80
C GLY A 310 -5.45 -10.37 -9.51
N VAL A 311 -4.81 -10.96 -10.50
CA VAL A 311 -3.80 -10.30 -11.34
C VAL A 311 -4.46 -9.28 -12.25
N TRP A 312 -3.94 -8.06 -12.25
CA TRP A 312 -4.42 -7.01 -13.15
C TRP A 312 -3.82 -7.21 -14.54
N HIS A 313 -4.64 -7.70 -15.48
CA HIS A 313 -4.24 -7.93 -16.87
C HIS A 313 -4.65 -6.74 -17.73
N ARG A 314 -3.66 -6.04 -18.29
CA ARG A 314 -3.89 -4.89 -19.16
C ARG A 314 -4.62 -5.28 -20.45
N GLY A 315 -5.66 -4.50 -20.80
CA GLY A 315 -6.41 -4.70 -22.04
C GLY A 315 -7.63 -5.60 -21.91
N GLY A 316 -7.90 -6.15 -20.74
CA GLY A 316 -9.11 -6.90 -20.41
C GLY A 316 -9.01 -8.39 -20.70
N HIS A 317 -9.11 -8.80 -21.96
CA HIS A 317 -9.02 -10.22 -22.31
C HIS A 317 -7.61 -10.78 -22.06
N TYR A 318 -7.54 -11.89 -21.35
CA TYR A 318 -6.30 -12.57 -21.03
C TYR A 318 -6.45 -14.08 -21.16
N ARG A 319 -5.32 -14.79 -21.25
CA ARG A 319 -5.28 -16.24 -21.28
C ARG A 319 -4.66 -16.75 -19.99
N SER A 320 -5.49 -17.32 -19.15
CA SER A 320 -5.07 -18.04 -17.95
C SER A 320 -5.86 -19.33 -17.84
N ARG A 321 -5.19 -20.40 -17.40
CA ARG A 321 -5.84 -21.69 -17.15
C ARG A 321 -6.86 -21.61 -16.01
N TYR A 322 -6.66 -20.70 -15.07
CA TYR A 322 -7.38 -20.67 -13.80
C TYR A 322 -8.20 -19.39 -13.56
N GLN A 323 -8.36 -18.54 -14.59
CA GLN A 323 -9.12 -17.28 -14.46
C GLN A 323 -8.60 -16.40 -13.31
N ASP A 324 -7.30 -16.14 -13.30
CA ASP A 324 -6.59 -15.43 -12.23
C ASP A 324 -6.69 -13.89 -12.28
N GLY A 325 -7.50 -13.33 -13.20
CA GLY A 325 -7.64 -11.89 -13.38
C GLY A 325 -8.48 -11.20 -12.32
N VAL A 326 -8.57 -9.86 -12.44
CA VAL A 326 -9.50 -9.02 -11.68
C VAL A 326 -10.86 -9.08 -12.35
N TYR A 327 -11.74 -9.98 -11.94
CA TYR A 327 -13.00 -10.19 -12.64
C TYR A 327 -14.24 -10.18 -11.74
N TRP A 328 -15.37 -9.94 -12.41
CA TRP A 328 -16.73 -10.04 -11.89
C TRP A 328 -17.55 -10.81 -12.93
N ALA A 329 -17.95 -12.06 -12.60
CA ALA A 329 -18.47 -13.01 -13.58
C ALA A 329 -19.72 -12.51 -14.31
N GLU A 330 -20.66 -11.91 -13.59
CA GLU A 330 -21.91 -11.41 -14.15
C GLU A 330 -21.74 -10.16 -15.04
N PHE A 331 -20.59 -9.45 -14.92
CA PHE A 331 -20.33 -8.27 -15.74
C PHE A 331 -19.64 -8.60 -17.07
N HIS A 332 -18.53 -9.39 -17.03
CA HIS A 332 -17.75 -9.74 -18.23
C HIS A 332 -17.23 -11.19 -18.26
N GLY A 333 -17.63 -12.04 -17.29
CA GLY A 333 -17.08 -13.38 -17.18
C GLY A 333 -15.66 -13.42 -16.57
N GLY A 334 -15.19 -14.63 -16.25
CA GLY A 334 -13.91 -14.84 -15.58
C GLY A 334 -12.67 -14.70 -16.47
N ALA A 335 -12.84 -14.64 -17.81
CA ALA A 335 -11.73 -14.48 -18.76
C ALA A 335 -11.44 -13.01 -19.15
N TYR A 336 -12.05 -12.07 -18.43
CA TYR A 336 -11.87 -10.63 -18.64
C TYR A 336 -11.42 -9.95 -17.35
N SER A 337 -10.24 -9.35 -17.37
CA SER A 337 -9.72 -8.56 -16.26
C SER A 337 -10.17 -7.12 -16.37
N LEU A 338 -10.87 -6.61 -15.36
CA LEU A 338 -11.38 -5.25 -15.28
C LEU A 338 -10.23 -4.24 -15.30
N ARG A 339 -10.50 -3.05 -15.83
CA ARG A 339 -9.59 -1.92 -15.80
C ARG A 339 -9.49 -1.33 -14.40
N LYS A 340 -10.66 -1.15 -13.75
CA LYS A 340 -10.73 -0.67 -12.37
C LYS A 340 -11.77 -1.44 -11.58
N ALA A 341 -11.48 -1.61 -10.31
CA ALA A 341 -12.42 -2.11 -9.31
C ALA A 341 -12.17 -1.41 -7.97
N ALA A 342 -13.24 -1.17 -7.21
CA ALA A 342 -13.12 -0.68 -5.85
C ALA A 342 -14.25 -1.25 -4.99
N MET A 343 -13.93 -1.49 -3.71
CA MET A 343 -14.88 -1.85 -2.67
C MET A 343 -14.92 -0.75 -1.62
N LEU A 344 -16.11 -0.25 -1.33
CA LEU A 344 -16.34 0.85 -0.41
C LEU A 344 -17.38 0.45 0.61
N ILE A 345 -17.17 0.79 1.87
CA ILE A 345 -18.14 0.56 2.95
C ILE A 345 -18.59 1.89 3.56
N ARG A 346 -19.82 1.90 4.04
CA ARG A 346 -20.38 3.05 4.75
C ARG A 346 -21.32 2.55 5.86
N PRO A 347 -21.27 3.15 7.08
CA PRO A 347 -22.19 2.78 8.14
C PRO A 347 -23.63 3.18 7.78
N LEU A 348 -24.58 2.29 8.12
CA LEU A 348 -26.02 2.53 8.02
C LEU A 348 -26.48 3.33 9.25
N ARG A 349 -26.15 4.62 9.30
CA ARG A 349 -26.66 5.50 10.35
C ARG A 349 -28.06 5.97 10.00
N LEU A 350 -29.02 5.66 10.86
CA LEU A 350 -30.40 6.13 10.79
C LEU A 350 -30.49 7.64 11.09
#